data_470d47dc14265c6edfd768fc7160c5b1
#
_entry.id   470d47dc14265c6edfd768fc7160c5b1
#
_cell.length_a   1.000
_cell.length_b   1.000
_cell.length_c   1.000
_cell.angle_alpha   90.00
_cell.angle_beta   90.00
_cell.angle_gamma   90.00
#
_symmetry.space_group_name_H-M   'P 1'
#
loop_
_entity.id
_entity.type
_entity.pdbx_description
1 polymer ?
#
loop_
_entity_poly.entity_id
_entity_poly.type
_entity_poly.pdbx_seq_one_letter_code
_entity_poly.pdbx_strand_id
1 'polypeptide(L)'
;MRQTVTIPPAEIDRQLALCDQIHTLLEDRPGQKLAFVDTYGCQQNEADSERLRGYLARMGYAFSDTEEGADLVLLNTCAVREHAEQRVFGNVGALSHTKRRHPGQIICVCGCMARQEHVVERLKKSFPYVDLVFGPQLLWQFPELLMKKMTEGKRVFAAGDEIGTVAEGIPTVRQNRLKGWVSIMYGCNNFCTYCIVPYVRGRERSRQPQEILDEVRSLVDAGSKDITLLGQNVNSYGKDLDLGVDFAWLLEQVNAIPGEFLIRFMTSHPKDAGPRLFDAMAACEKVAPVLHLPFQSGSSRVLKAMNRGYTREHYLELIAQLRQRIPNIVLTSDVIVGFPGETQEEFEETLSLIEEVRYDALFTFIFSPRRGTPAAKLPDPMPKEQKSANFQRLLRRQNEISGEKHQAYIGKTYRCLVDGEGEDGLLTARTEGGRLIHLKADPSCIGTWQQAKITGASTWALFGELAP
;
A
#
# COMPACT_ATOMS: atom_id res chain seq x y z
N MET A 1 -1.26 -20.52 19.16
CA MET A 1 -1.54 -19.40 18.22
C MET A 1 -3.02 -19.49 17.84
N ARG A 2 -3.76 -18.37 17.71
CA ARG A 2 -5.12 -18.45 17.17
C ARG A 2 -4.97 -18.68 15.67
N GLN A 3 -5.58 -19.74 15.15
CA GLN A 3 -5.57 -20.06 13.72
C GLN A 3 -6.21 -18.91 12.92
N THR A 4 -5.67 -18.65 11.73
CA THR A 4 -6.28 -17.77 10.73
C THR A 4 -7.68 -18.29 10.41
N VAL A 5 -8.70 -17.43 10.51
CA VAL A 5 -10.06 -17.79 10.15
C VAL A 5 -10.26 -17.43 8.68
N THR A 6 -10.30 -18.42 7.82
CA THR A 6 -10.71 -18.24 6.42
C THR A 6 -12.23 -18.21 6.34
N ILE A 7 -12.78 -17.24 5.63
CA ILE A 7 -14.22 -17.16 5.38
C ILE A 7 -14.63 -18.33 4.50
N PRO A 8 -15.63 -19.14 4.90
CA PRO A 8 -16.10 -20.24 4.07
C PRO A 8 -16.58 -19.76 2.70
N PRO A 9 -16.29 -20.49 1.60
CA PRO A 9 -16.78 -20.13 0.26
C PRO A 9 -18.28 -19.88 0.19
N ALA A 10 -19.08 -20.65 0.88
CA ALA A 10 -20.55 -20.47 0.97
C ALA A 10 -20.97 -19.09 1.49
N GLU A 11 -20.16 -18.46 2.38
CA GLU A 11 -20.45 -17.10 2.84
C GLU A 11 -20.12 -16.06 1.75
N ILE A 12 -19.07 -16.29 0.97
CA ILE A 12 -18.77 -15.43 -0.18
C ILE A 12 -19.85 -15.58 -1.26
N ASP A 13 -20.32 -16.80 -1.55
CA ASP A 13 -21.42 -17.05 -2.47
C ASP A 13 -22.70 -16.33 -2.00
N ARG A 14 -22.96 -16.30 -0.70
CA ARG A 14 -24.06 -15.53 -0.11
C ARG A 14 -23.88 -14.03 -0.36
N GLN A 15 -22.69 -13.49 -0.20
CA GLN A 15 -22.42 -12.08 -0.50
C GLN A 15 -22.59 -11.76 -1.99
N LEU A 16 -22.18 -12.68 -2.87
CA LEU A 16 -22.37 -12.51 -4.31
C LEU A 16 -23.85 -12.57 -4.69
N ALA A 17 -24.65 -13.44 -4.08
CA ALA A 17 -26.10 -13.47 -4.24
C ALA A 17 -26.77 -12.17 -3.76
N LEU A 18 -26.25 -11.56 -2.68
CA LEU A 18 -26.72 -10.23 -2.25
C LEU A 18 -26.39 -9.14 -3.27
N CYS A 19 -25.23 -9.21 -3.94
CA CYS A 19 -24.93 -8.29 -5.04
C CYS A 19 -25.98 -8.42 -6.15
N ASP A 20 -26.34 -9.63 -6.55
CA ASP A 20 -27.34 -9.87 -7.59
C ASP A 20 -28.73 -9.36 -7.18
N GLN A 21 -29.11 -9.51 -5.90
CA GLN A 21 -30.34 -8.93 -5.37
C GLN A 21 -30.32 -7.38 -5.38
N ILE A 22 -29.17 -6.77 -5.01
CA ILE A 22 -29.01 -5.30 -5.09
C ILE A 22 -29.11 -4.85 -6.53
N HIS A 23 -28.50 -5.59 -7.47
CA HIS A 23 -28.60 -5.29 -8.91
C HIS A 23 -30.07 -5.21 -9.35
N THR A 24 -30.87 -6.24 -9.05
CA THR A 24 -32.30 -6.25 -9.33
C THR A 24 -33.03 -5.05 -8.72
N LEU A 25 -32.74 -4.72 -7.45
CA LEU A 25 -33.37 -3.54 -6.80
C LEU A 25 -32.96 -2.21 -7.44
N LEU A 26 -31.81 -2.15 -8.11
CA LEU A 26 -31.34 -0.96 -8.81
C LEU A 26 -31.90 -0.85 -10.22
N GLU A 27 -32.17 -1.97 -10.91
CA GLU A 27 -32.81 -1.99 -12.24
C GLU A 27 -34.22 -1.37 -12.21
N ASP A 28 -34.96 -1.53 -11.11
CA ASP A 28 -36.28 -0.91 -10.91
C ASP A 28 -36.22 0.63 -10.80
N ARG A 29 -35.03 1.22 -10.70
CA ARG A 29 -34.83 2.66 -10.58
C ARG A 29 -34.34 3.26 -11.89
N PRO A 30 -34.89 4.37 -12.37
CA PRO A 30 -34.52 4.97 -13.65
C PRO A 30 -33.05 5.44 -13.67
N GLY A 31 -32.43 5.27 -14.84
CA GLY A 31 -31.08 5.75 -15.13
C GLY A 31 -29.94 4.84 -14.64
N GLN A 32 -28.76 4.96 -15.26
CA GLN A 32 -27.54 4.26 -14.86
C GLN A 32 -27.14 4.66 -13.45
N LYS A 33 -26.86 3.69 -12.60
CA LYS A 33 -26.36 3.93 -11.23
C LYS A 33 -24.85 4.15 -11.26
N LEU A 34 -24.42 5.20 -10.59
CA LEU A 34 -23.02 5.62 -10.55
C LEU A 34 -22.42 5.46 -9.14
N ALA A 35 -21.24 4.91 -9.08
CA ALA A 35 -20.43 4.87 -7.86
C ALA A 35 -19.14 5.67 -8.04
N PHE A 36 -18.83 6.53 -7.09
CA PHE A 36 -17.54 7.17 -6.94
C PHE A 36 -16.75 6.47 -5.83
N VAL A 37 -15.54 6.01 -6.14
CA VAL A 37 -14.66 5.34 -5.17
C VAL A 37 -13.34 6.09 -5.09
N ASP A 38 -13.06 6.69 -3.94
CA ASP A 38 -11.81 7.39 -3.67
C ASP A 38 -10.99 6.66 -2.58
N THR A 39 -9.68 6.57 -2.81
CA THR A 39 -8.77 5.79 -1.97
C THR A 39 -7.72 6.68 -1.33
N TYR A 40 -7.66 6.66 -0.01
CA TYR A 40 -6.65 7.35 0.77
C TYR A 40 -5.70 6.33 1.40
N GLY A 41 -4.41 6.46 1.14
CA GLY A 41 -3.47 5.70 1.92
C GLY A 41 -2.41 4.93 1.16
N CYS A 42 -2.32 3.63 1.41
CA CYS A 42 -1.28 2.76 0.88
C CYS A 42 -1.82 1.83 -0.22
N GLN A 43 -0.92 1.13 -0.89
CA GLN A 43 -1.25 0.15 -1.94
C GLN A 43 -2.20 -0.96 -1.46
N GLN A 44 -2.16 -1.31 -0.16
CA GLN A 44 -3.15 -2.24 0.40
C GLN A 44 -4.57 -1.68 0.36
N ASN A 45 -4.73 -0.35 0.56
CA ASN A 45 -6.04 0.29 0.40
C ASN A 45 -6.48 0.32 -1.07
N GLU A 46 -5.55 0.47 -2.01
CA GLU A 46 -5.86 0.34 -3.45
C GLU A 46 -6.39 -1.05 -3.79
N ALA A 47 -5.69 -2.11 -3.35
CA ALA A 47 -6.15 -3.48 -3.53
C ALA A 47 -7.52 -3.74 -2.85
N ASP A 48 -7.74 -3.17 -1.67
CA ASP A 48 -9.04 -3.24 -0.99
C ASP A 48 -10.13 -2.53 -1.80
N SER A 49 -9.83 -1.37 -2.41
CA SER A 49 -10.77 -0.61 -3.25
C SER A 49 -11.10 -1.33 -4.57
N GLU A 50 -10.14 -2.02 -5.18
CA GLU A 50 -10.39 -2.83 -6.37
C GLU A 50 -11.39 -3.96 -6.10
N ARG A 51 -11.35 -4.59 -4.92
CA ARG A 51 -12.35 -5.57 -4.48
C ARG A 51 -13.73 -4.93 -4.21
N LEU A 52 -13.76 -3.76 -3.58
CA LEU A 52 -15.01 -3.01 -3.38
C LEU A 52 -15.63 -2.59 -4.71
N ARG A 53 -14.81 -2.17 -5.69
CA ARG A 53 -15.25 -1.92 -7.07
C ARG A 53 -15.80 -3.18 -7.73
N GLY A 54 -15.20 -4.35 -7.49
CA GLY A 54 -15.70 -5.63 -7.98
C GLY A 54 -17.11 -5.93 -7.50
N TYR A 55 -17.39 -5.74 -6.22
CA TYR A 55 -18.74 -5.86 -5.68
C TYR A 55 -19.70 -4.83 -6.30
N LEU A 56 -19.30 -3.56 -6.38
CA LEU A 56 -20.14 -2.50 -6.95
C LEU A 56 -20.47 -2.76 -8.43
N ALA A 57 -19.50 -3.21 -9.22
CA ALA A 57 -19.73 -3.58 -10.62
C ALA A 57 -20.75 -4.73 -10.74
N ARG A 58 -20.64 -5.76 -9.88
CA ARG A 58 -21.59 -6.87 -9.85
C ARG A 58 -22.99 -6.41 -9.42
N MET A 59 -23.10 -5.38 -8.58
CA MET A 59 -24.36 -4.74 -8.20
C MET A 59 -24.94 -3.84 -9.31
N GLY A 60 -24.27 -3.70 -10.46
CA GLY A 60 -24.76 -2.88 -11.59
C GLY A 60 -24.34 -1.42 -11.56
N TYR A 61 -23.44 -1.00 -10.65
CA TYR A 61 -22.91 0.35 -10.68
C TYR A 61 -21.88 0.51 -11.81
N ALA A 62 -21.98 1.60 -12.57
CA ALA A 62 -20.88 2.16 -13.34
C ALA A 62 -20.05 3.11 -12.45
N PHE A 63 -18.84 3.47 -12.88
CA PHE A 63 -17.96 4.31 -12.08
C PHE A 63 -17.90 5.73 -12.61
N SER A 64 -17.95 6.69 -11.68
CA SER A 64 -17.76 8.11 -11.92
C SER A 64 -16.38 8.55 -11.47
N ASP A 65 -15.81 9.58 -12.12
CA ASP A 65 -14.58 10.23 -11.72
C ASP A 65 -14.78 11.31 -10.65
N THR A 66 -16.04 11.64 -10.34
CA THR A 66 -16.41 12.65 -9.34
C THR A 66 -17.54 12.17 -8.43
N GLU A 67 -17.59 12.72 -7.22
CA GLU A 67 -18.66 12.47 -6.27
C GLU A 67 -19.99 13.14 -6.66
N GLU A 68 -19.93 14.11 -7.57
CA GLU A 68 -21.12 14.84 -8.01
C GLU A 68 -21.95 13.97 -8.97
N GLY A 69 -23.20 13.76 -8.62
CA GLY A 69 -24.12 12.88 -9.40
C GLY A 69 -23.96 11.38 -9.12
N ALA A 70 -22.98 10.95 -8.33
CA ALA A 70 -22.86 9.56 -7.92
C ALA A 70 -23.97 9.16 -6.94
N ASP A 71 -24.62 8.00 -7.21
CA ASP A 71 -25.62 7.42 -6.30
C ASP A 71 -24.98 6.83 -5.03
N LEU A 72 -23.72 6.39 -5.15
CA LEU A 72 -22.92 5.88 -4.04
C LEU A 72 -21.53 6.50 -4.07
N VAL A 73 -21.10 7.05 -2.91
CA VAL A 73 -19.73 7.54 -2.68
C VAL A 73 -19.08 6.65 -1.64
N LEU A 74 -17.92 6.06 -1.98
CA LEU A 74 -17.15 5.20 -1.10
C LEU A 74 -15.76 5.79 -0.90
N LEU A 75 -15.43 6.14 0.35
CA LEU A 75 -14.10 6.64 0.75
C LEU A 75 -13.38 5.54 1.52
N ASN A 76 -12.35 4.94 0.89
CA ASN A 76 -11.48 3.96 1.56
C ASN A 76 -10.30 4.66 2.21
N THR A 77 -10.17 4.56 3.54
CA THR A 77 -9.40 5.48 4.36
C THR A 77 -8.23 4.82 5.09
N CYS A 78 -7.18 5.62 5.35
CA CYS A 78 -5.95 5.19 6.00
C CYS A 78 -5.80 5.80 7.40
N ALA A 79 -5.28 5.01 8.37
CA ALA A 79 -4.97 5.45 9.72
C ALA A 79 -3.49 5.76 9.96
N VAL A 80 -2.63 5.54 8.95
CA VAL A 80 -1.17 5.63 9.11
C VAL A 80 -0.66 7.07 9.12
N ARG A 81 -1.32 7.99 8.42
CA ARG A 81 -0.88 9.39 8.27
C ARG A 81 -1.93 10.35 8.80
N GLU A 82 -1.54 11.27 9.69
CA GLU A 82 -2.44 12.28 10.28
C GLU A 82 -3.05 13.21 9.22
N HIS A 83 -2.23 13.69 8.29
CA HIS A 83 -2.72 14.50 7.18
C HIS A 83 -3.76 13.79 6.32
N ALA A 84 -3.66 12.46 6.18
CA ALA A 84 -4.68 11.68 5.48
C ALA A 84 -6.01 11.70 6.25
N GLU A 85 -5.97 11.59 7.57
CA GLU A 85 -7.17 11.67 8.42
C GLU A 85 -7.86 13.02 8.31
N GLN A 86 -7.10 14.12 8.42
CA GLN A 86 -7.65 15.48 8.28
C GLN A 86 -8.24 15.72 6.89
N ARG A 87 -7.55 15.27 5.85
CA ARG A 87 -8.04 15.36 4.46
C ARG A 87 -9.34 14.59 4.27
N VAL A 88 -9.44 13.36 4.82
CA VAL A 88 -10.67 12.57 4.77
C VAL A 88 -11.83 13.31 5.44
N PHE A 89 -11.64 13.86 6.64
CA PHE A 89 -12.70 14.63 7.30
C PHE A 89 -13.10 15.88 6.51
N GLY A 90 -12.16 16.54 5.85
CA GLY A 90 -12.44 17.67 4.96
C GLY A 90 -13.33 17.24 3.79
N ASN A 91 -12.95 16.14 3.11
CA ASN A 91 -13.71 15.62 1.98
C ASN A 91 -15.09 15.08 2.42
N VAL A 92 -15.15 14.34 3.54
CA VAL A 92 -16.44 13.93 4.11
C VAL A 92 -17.32 15.16 4.40
N GLY A 93 -16.72 16.26 4.92
CA GLY A 93 -17.43 17.53 5.13
C GLY A 93 -18.05 18.11 3.86
N ALA A 94 -17.29 18.10 2.75
CA ALA A 94 -17.74 18.58 1.44
C ALA A 94 -18.93 17.78 0.90
N LEU A 95 -19.00 16.46 1.16
CA LEU A 95 -20.10 15.60 0.74
C LEU A 95 -21.47 16.01 1.31
N SER A 96 -21.52 16.87 2.32
CA SER A 96 -22.79 17.47 2.78
C SER A 96 -23.50 18.26 1.68
N HIS A 97 -22.74 18.84 0.77
CA HIS A 97 -23.28 19.61 -0.36
C HIS A 97 -23.87 18.71 -1.45
N THR A 98 -23.17 17.62 -1.81
CA THR A 98 -23.64 16.63 -2.79
C THR A 98 -24.87 15.90 -2.27
N LYS A 99 -24.84 15.48 -0.98
CA LYS A 99 -25.98 14.82 -0.32
C LYS A 99 -27.23 15.69 -0.26
N ARG A 100 -27.10 17.03 -0.09
CA ARG A 100 -28.26 17.94 -0.13
C ARG A 100 -28.87 18.04 -1.55
N ARG A 101 -28.04 18.03 -2.60
CA ARG A 101 -28.49 18.04 -4.01
C ARG A 101 -29.03 16.67 -4.43
N HIS A 102 -28.51 15.60 -3.86
CA HIS A 102 -28.82 14.21 -4.14
C HIS A 102 -29.21 13.45 -2.85
N PRO A 103 -30.41 13.66 -2.29
CA PRO A 103 -30.79 13.08 -0.98
C PRO A 103 -30.70 11.55 -0.93
N GLY A 104 -30.89 10.88 -2.08
CA GLY A 104 -30.76 9.43 -2.24
C GLY A 104 -29.32 8.90 -2.28
N GLN A 105 -28.30 9.75 -2.39
CA GLN A 105 -26.89 9.36 -2.43
C GLN A 105 -26.52 8.59 -1.16
N ILE A 106 -25.83 7.45 -1.28
CA ILE A 106 -25.31 6.67 -0.15
C ILE A 106 -23.82 7.04 0.05
N ILE A 107 -23.45 7.49 1.24
CA ILE A 107 -22.08 7.86 1.60
C ILE A 107 -21.49 6.80 2.53
N CYS A 108 -20.44 6.12 2.03
CA CYS A 108 -19.73 5.04 2.72
C CYS A 108 -18.33 5.51 3.11
N VAL A 109 -17.89 5.26 4.33
CA VAL A 109 -16.52 5.46 4.82
C VAL A 109 -15.99 4.12 5.32
N CYS A 110 -14.92 3.63 4.71
CA CYS A 110 -14.34 2.34 5.11
C CYS A 110 -12.82 2.42 5.28
N GLY A 111 -12.19 1.28 5.53
CA GLY A 111 -10.75 1.17 5.66
C GLY A 111 -10.23 1.37 7.09
N CYS A 112 -8.92 1.62 7.21
CA CYS A 112 -8.22 1.60 8.50
C CYS A 112 -8.73 2.66 9.50
N MET A 113 -9.12 3.87 9.04
CA MET A 113 -9.69 4.90 9.92
C MET A 113 -11.00 4.45 10.57
N ALA A 114 -11.85 3.75 9.82
CA ALA A 114 -13.14 3.28 10.29
C ALA A 114 -13.04 2.21 11.40
N ARG A 115 -11.83 1.76 11.73
CA ARG A 115 -11.56 0.86 12.86
C ARG A 115 -11.22 1.61 14.16
N GLN A 116 -10.97 2.91 14.09
CA GLN A 116 -10.62 3.72 15.25
C GLN A 116 -11.90 4.27 15.91
N GLU A 117 -12.15 3.91 17.16
CA GLU A 117 -13.36 4.26 17.90
C GLU A 117 -13.66 5.78 17.88
N HIS A 118 -12.62 6.62 18.13
CA HIS A 118 -12.79 8.07 18.12
C HIS A 118 -13.17 8.64 16.74
N VAL A 119 -12.71 8.00 15.65
CA VAL A 119 -13.11 8.36 14.29
C VAL A 119 -14.57 7.99 14.05
N VAL A 120 -14.97 6.78 14.41
CA VAL A 120 -16.35 6.31 14.30
C VAL A 120 -17.31 7.23 15.09
N GLU A 121 -16.95 7.58 16.33
CA GLU A 121 -17.72 8.51 17.15
C GLU A 121 -17.84 9.90 16.51
N ARG A 122 -16.75 10.42 15.95
CA ARG A 122 -16.76 11.69 15.22
C ARG A 122 -17.65 11.63 13.98
N LEU A 123 -17.59 10.53 13.21
CA LEU A 123 -18.48 10.32 12.05
C LEU A 123 -19.95 10.24 12.46
N LYS A 124 -20.26 9.56 13.57
CA LYS A 124 -21.62 9.49 14.10
C LYS A 124 -22.19 10.84 14.48
N LYS A 125 -21.40 11.65 15.20
CA LYS A 125 -21.85 12.91 15.82
C LYS A 125 -21.83 14.08 14.86
N SER A 126 -20.75 14.22 14.07
CA SER A 126 -20.48 15.42 13.27
C SER A 126 -20.91 15.30 11.81
N PHE A 127 -21.13 14.10 11.30
CA PHE A 127 -21.46 13.85 9.89
C PHE A 127 -22.73 12.98 9.75
N PRO A 128 -23.92 13.55 10.05
CA PRO A 128 -25.18 12.77 10.11
C PRO A 128 -25.61 12.20 8.75
N TYR A 129 -25.02 12.67 7.67
CA TYR A 129 -25.28 12.23 6.30
C TYR A 129 -24.39 11.06 5.84
N VAL A 130 -23.40 10.64 6.62
CA VAL A 130 -22.64 9.40 6.37
C VAL A 130 -23.52 8.22 6.71
N ASP A 131 -23.75 7.35 5.74
CA ASP A 131 -24.72 6.26 5.80
C ASP A 131 -24.11 4.96 6.29
N LEU A 132 -22.90 4.62 5.83
CA LEU A 132 -22.25 3.34 6.11
C LEU A 132 -20.81 3.55 6.54
N VAL A 133 -20.39 2.91 7.65
CA VAL A 133 -19.01 2.93 8.14
C VAL A 133 -18.59 1.52 8.53
N PHE A 134 -17.47 1.00 7.98
CA PHE A 134 -16.97 -0.33 8.30
C PHE A 134 -15.44 -0.43 8.19
N GLY A 135 -14.85 -1.28 9.04
CA GLY A 135 -13.42 -1.55 9.05
C GLY A 135 -12.98 -2.51 7.93
N PRO A 136 -11.65 -2.62 7.67
CA PRO A 136 -11.11 -3.47 6.59
C PRO A 136 -11.41 -4.96 6.78
N GLN A 137 -11.65 -5.41 8.00
CA GLN A 137 -12.01 -6.81 8.32
C GLN A 137 -13.39 -7.21 7.78
N LEU A 138 -14.27 -6.23 7.58
CA LEU A 138 -15.63 -6.41 7.11
C LEU A 138 -15.81 -6.11 5.63
N LEU A 139 -14.72 -5.92 4.88
CA LEU A 139 -14.79 -5.65 3.45
C LEU A 139 -15.58 -6.72 2.71
N TRP A 140 -15.41 -7.99 3.06
CA TRP A 140 -16.11 -9.11 2.45
C TRP A 140 -17.62 -9.10 2.71
N GLN A 141 -18.09 -8.43 3.79
CA GLN A 141 -19.52 -8.25 4.11
C GLN A 141 -20.14 -6.98 3.51
N PHE A 142 -19.39 -6.24 2.70
CA PHE A 142 -19.89 -4.97 2.13
C PHE A 142 -21.27 -5.11 1.45
N PRO A 143 -21.55 -6.17 0.65
CA PRO A 143 -22.89 -6.37 0.07
C PRO A 143 -24.00 -6.43 1.10
N GLU A 144 -23.82 -7.19 2.20
CA GLU A 144 -24.79 -7.31 3.27
C GLU A 144 -25.02 -5.99 4.02
N LEU A 145 -23.93 -5.27 4.31
CA LEU A 145 -24.00 -3.96 4.98
C LEU A 145 -24.73 -2.93 4.11
N LEU A 146 -24.49 -2.94 2.81
CA LEU A 146 -25.17 -2.06 1.87
C LEU A 146 -26.65 -2.45 1.71
N MET A 147 -26.96 -3.74 1.55
CA MET A 147 -28.34 -4.23 1.51
C MET A 147 -29.13 -3.79 2.76
N LYS A 148 -28.53 -3.94 3.94
CA LYS A 148 -29.14 -3.48 5.20
C LYS A 148 -29.45 -1.98 5.17
N LYS A 149 -28.52 -1.16 4.69
CA LYS A 149 -28.77 0.28 4.53
C LYS A 149 -29.92 0.56 3.56
N MET A 150 -29.99 -0.16 2.44
CA MET A 150 -30.99 0.06 1.41
C MET A 150 -32.41 -0.36 1.85
N THR A 151 -32.52 -1.43 2.64
CA THR A 151 -33.81 -1.98 3.08
C THR A 151 -34.33 -1.34 4.38
N GLU A 152 -33.44 -1.09 5.36
CA GLU A 152 -33.87 -0.51 6.65
C GLU A 152 -33.87 1.02 6.65
N GLY A 153 -33.20 1.66 5.69
CA GLY A 153 -33.04 3.12 5.62
C GLY A 153 -32.16 3.73 6.72
N LYS A 154 -31.75 2.93 7.71
CA LYS A 154 -30.92 3.39 8.84
C LYS A 154 -29.45 3.48 8.49
N ARG A 155 -28.72 4.32 9.24
CA ARG A 155 -27.25 4.37 9.18
C ARG A 155 -26.65 3.08 9.76
N VAL A 156 -25.61 2.54 9.10
CA VAL A 156 -24.95 1.30 9.52
C VAL A 156 -23.51 1.61 9.93
N PHE A 157 -23.15 1.31 11.16
CA PHE A 157 -21.80 1.46 11.71
C PHE A 157 -21.31 0.11 12.22
N ALA A 158 -20.57 -0.58 11.36
CA ALA A 158 -20.04 -1.91 11.63
C ALA A 158 -18.55 -1.81 12.02
N ALA A 159 -18.27 -1.63 13.29
CA ALA A 159 -16.90 -1.53 13.80
C ALA A 159 -16.18 -2.89 13.84
N GLY A 160 -16.93 -4.00 13.91
CA GLY A 160 -16.44 -5.38 13.93
C GLY A 160 -15.45 -5.67 15.07
N ASP A 161 -15.79 -6.57 15.95
CA ASP A 161 -14.84 -7.10 16.97
C ASP A 161 -14.02 -8.28 16.41
N GLU A 162 -14.28 -8.66 15.18
CA GLU A 162 -13.67 -9.84 14.57
C GLU A 162 -12.19 -9.62 14.34
N ILE A 163 -11.41 -10.49 14.95
CA ILE A 163 -9.97 -10.58 14.78
C ILE A 163 -9.74 -11.24 13.44
N GLY A 164 -9.61 -10.40 12.43
CA GLY A 164 -9.01 -10.68 11.14
C GLY A 164 -9.31 -12.02 10.48
N THR A 165 -10.14 -11.97 9.48
CA THR A 165 -10.43 -13.06 8.57
C THR A 165 -9.65 -12.91 7.26
N VAL A 166 -9.52 -13.99 6.51
CA VAL A 166 -9.09 -14.00 5.10
C VAL A 166 -10.30 -14.42 4.28
N ALA A 167 -10.65 -13.61 3.29
CA ALA A 167 -11.75 -13.88 2.36
C ALA A 167 -11.19 -14.01 0.94
N GLU A 168 -11.43 -15.14 0.30
CA GLU A 168 -11.08 -15.44 -1.08
C GLU A 168 -12.30 -15.36 -2.00
N GLY A 169 -12.10 -15.31 -3.30
CA GLY A 169 -13.21 -15.31 -4.27
C GLY A 169 -13.97 -13.98 -4.40
N ILE A 170 -13.49 -12.90 -3.79
CA ILE A 170 -14.10 -11.57 -3.95
C ILE A 170 -13.81 -11.05 -5.36
N PRO A 171 -14.84 -10.63 -6.15
CA PRO A 171 -14.63 -10.06 -7.47
C PRO A 171 -13.78 -8.80 -7.40
N THR A 172 -12.96 -8.57 -8.41
CA THR A 172 -12.01 -7.45 -8.44
C THR A 172 -12.13 -6.71 -9.76
N VAL A 173 -12.25 -5.38 -9.70
CA VAL A 173 -12.18 -4.50 -10.87
C VAL A 173 -10.91 -3.67 -10.76
N ARG A 174 -9.97 -3.95 -11.65
CA ARG A 174 -8.65 -3.28 -11.71
C ARG A 174 -8.77 -1.93 -12.42
N GLN A 175 -8.11 -0.92 -11.85
CA GLN A 175 -8.03 0.41 -12.47
C GLN A 175 -6.88 0.52 -13.48
N ASN A 176 -5.81 -0.23 -13.26
CA ASN A 176 -4.64 -0.25 -14.13
C ASN A 176 -4.46 -1.65 -14.73
N ARG A 177 -4.42 -1.73 -16.05
CA ARG A 177 -4.25 -3.02 -16.76
C ARG A 177 -2.81 -3.54 -16.70
N LEU A 178 -1.83 -2.66 -16.57
CA LEU A 178 -0.41 -3.02 -16.57
C LEU A 178 0.09 -3.42 -15.17
N LYS A 179 -0.55 -2.90 -14.10
CA LYS A 179 -0.14 -3.10 -12.71
C LYS A 179 -1.17 -3.92 -11.95
N GLY A 180 -0.72 -4.96 -11.26
CA GLY A 180 -1.54 -5.79 -10.39
C GLY A 180 -1.11 -5.69 -8.93
N TRP A 181 -2.07 -5.48 -8.03
CA TRP A 181 -1.86 -5.55 -6.59
C TRP A 181 -2.38 -6.88 -6.07
N VAL A 182 -1.51 -7.70 -5.47
CA VAL A 182 -1.88 -8.99 -4.91
C VAL A 182 -1.58 -9.01 -3.43
N SER A 183 -2.61 -8.94 -2.61
CA SER A 183 -2.45 -9.10 -1.16
C SER A 183 -2.08 -10.56 -0.86
N ILE A 184 -0.92 -10.79 -0.26
CA ILE A 184 -0.48 -12.15 0.13
C ILE A 184 -0.74 -12.45 1.60
N MET A 185 -0.87 -11.40 2.41
CA MET A 185 -1.15 -11.48 3.83
C MET A 185 -1.74 -10.20 4.39
N TYR A 186 -2.36 -10.29 5.54
CA TYR A 186 -2.96 -9.16 6.25
C TYR A 186 -2.47 -9.09 7.70
N GLY A 187 -2.43 -7.87 8.28
CA GLY A 187 -2.05 -7.63 9.65
C GLY A 187 -0.54 -7.69 9.91
N CYS A 188 -0.13 -7.43 11.16
CA CYS A 188 1.28 -7.40 11.54
C CYS A 188 1.45 -7.74 13.03
N ASN A 189 2.42 -8.60 13.34
CA ASN A 189 2.75 -9.03 14.69
C ASN A 189 3.94 -8.28 15.31
N ASN A 190 4.55 -7.31 14.61
CA ASN A 190 5.75 -6.63 15.12
C ASN A 190 5.46 -5.65 16.27
N PHE A 191 4.26 -5.08 16.36
CA PHE A 191 3.87 -4.14 17.42
C PHE A 191 4.91 -3.04 17.67
N CYS A 192 5.49 -2.49 16.60
CA CYS A 192 6.33 -1.31 16.70
C CYS A 192 5.58 -0.23 17.47
N THR A 193 6.24 0.42 18.44
CA THR A 193 5.56 1.27 19.44
C THR A 193 4.81 2.47 18.84
N TYR A 194 5.18 2.92 17.65
CA TYR A 194 4.54 4.03 16.93
C TYR A 194 3.44 3.59 15.95
N CYS A 195 3.32 2.28 15.69
CA CYS A 195 2.54 1.79 14.56
C CYS A 195 1.11 1.41 14.96
N ILE A 196 0.13 1.95 14.23
CA ILE A 196 -1.29 1.69 14.45
C ILE A 196 -1.77 0.40 13.74
N VAL A 197 -0.99 -0.15 12.80
CA VAL A 197 -1.40 -1.27 11.93
C VAL A 197 -1.92 -2.48 12.71
N PRO A 198 -1.24 -3.01 13.76
CA PRO A 198 -1.75 -4.16 14.50
C PRO A 198 -3.14 -3.94 15.12
N TYR A 199 -3.48 -2.69 15.42
CA TYR A 199 -4.75 -2.31 16.06
C TYR A 199 -5.90 -2.12 15.07
N VAL A 200 -5.58 -1.78 13.80
CA VAL A 200 -6.60 -1.53 12.77
C VAL A 200 -6.72 -2.64 11.74
N ARG A 201 -5.63 -3.40 11.48
CA ARG A 201 -5.64 -4.55 10.55
C ARG A 201 -5.49 -5.90 11.25
N GLY A 202 -5.21 -5.90 12.55
CA GLY A 202 -5.11 -7.11 13.36
C GLY A 202 -3.77 -7.85 13.25
N ARG A 203 -3.76 -9.11 13.69
CA ARG A 203 -2.60 -10.00 13.64
C ARG A 203 -2.30 -10.47 12.22
N GLU A 204 -1.07 -10.97 12.00
CA GLU A 204 -0.65 -11.57 10.75
C GLU A 204 -1.55 -12.75 10.36
N ARG A 205 -1.93 -12.80 9.09
CA ARG A 205 -2.72 -13.85 8.45
C ARG A 205 -2.28 -13.96 7.00
N SER A 206 -1.65 -15.06 6.67
CA SER A 206 -1.26 -15.38 5.30
C SER A 206 -2.42 -15.96 4.52
N ARG A 207 -2.51 -15.63 3.23
CA ARG A 207 -3.41 -16.30 2.28
C ARG A 207 -2.81 -17.63 1.86
N GLN A 208 -3.66 -18.54 1.42
CA GLN A 208 -3.20 -19.82 0.89
C GLN A 208 -2.37 -19.61 -0.38
N PRO A 209 -1.24 -20.35 -0.53
CA PRO A 209 -0.36 -20.17 -1.69
C PRO A 209 -1.08 -20.34 -3.03
N GLN A 210 -1.96 -21.33 -3.14
CA GLN A 210 -2.66 -21.62 -4.40
C GLN A 210 -3.54 -20.45 -4.83
N GLU A 211 -4.27 -19.81 -3.92
CA GLU A 211 -5.11 -18.65 -4.19
C GLU A 211 -4.30 -17.45 -4.70
N ILE A 212 -3.09 -17.24 -4.15
CA ILE A 212 -2.18 -16.20 -4.61
C ILE A 212 -1.68 -16.51 -6.02
N LEU A 213 -1.26 -17.76 -6.27
CA LEU A 213 -0.75 -18.18 -7.58
C LEU A 213 -1.82 -18.08 -8.67
N ASP A 214 -3.05 -18.44 -8.36
CA ASP A 214 -4.18 -18.37 -9.29
C ASP A 214 -4.55 -16.91 -9.59
N GLU A 215 -4.52 -16.03 -8.59
CA GLU A 215 -4.71 -14.58 -8.78
C GLU A 215 -3.60 -13.99 -9.67
N VAL A 216 -2.32 -14.38 -9.45
CA VAL A 216 -1.20 -13.93 -10.27
C VAL A 216 -1.33 -14.43 -11.71
N ARG A 217 -1.68 -15.71 -11.94
CA ARG A 217 -1.93 -16.25 -13.29
C ARG A 217 -3.00 -15.45 -14.01
N SER A 218 -4.13 -15.22 -13.35
CA SER A 218 -5.23 -14.42 -13.92
C SER A 218 -4.80 -13.01 -14.31
N LEU A 219 -3.94 -12.36 -13.52
CA LEU A 219 -3.39 -11.04 -13.84
C LEU A 219 -2.46 -11.09 -15.05
N VAL A 220 -1.58 -12.08 -15.13
CA VAL A 220 -0.67 -12.28 -16.27
C VAL A 220 -1.46 -12.54 -17.55
N ASP A 221 -2.46 -13.42 -17.50
CA ASP A 221 -3.34 -13.75 -18.62
C ASP A 221 -4.16 -12.52 -19.08
N ALA A 222 -4.51 -11.63 -18.17
CA ALA A 222 -5.15 -10.33 -18.46
C ALA A 222 -4.18 -9.26 -19.00
N GLY A 223 -2.86 -9.56 -19.10
CA GLY A 223 -1.85 -8.69 -19.66
C GLY A 223 -1.11 -7.79 -18.66
N SER A 224 -1.24 -8.03 -17.35
CA SER A 224 -0.48 -7.30 -16.33
C SER A 224 1.01 -7.61 -16.46
N LYS A 225 1.85 -6.57 -16.35
CA LYS A 225 3.32 -6.65 -16.52
C LYS A 225 4.12 -6.25 -15.29
N ASP A 226 3.49 -5.67 -14.30
CA ASP A 226 4.13 -5.26 -13.03
C ASP A 226 3.22 -5.68 -11.87
N ILE A 227 3.56 -6.78 -11.20
CA ILE A 227 2.76 -7.38 -10.13
C ILE A 227 3.45 -7.13 -8.81
N THR A 228 2.75 -6.45 -7.90
CA THR A 228 3.26 -6.16 -6.55
C THR A 228 2.56 -7.01 -5.51
N LEU A 229 3.34 -7.83 -4.80
CA LEU A 229 2.88 -8.60 -3.66
C LEU A 229 2.81 -7.71 -2.42
N LEU A 230 1.64 -7.67 -1.79
CA LEU A 230 1.32 -6.76 -0.69
C LEU A 230 1.08 -7.49 0.62
N GLY A 231 1.52 -6.85 1.70
CA GLY A 231 1.27 -7.22 3.08
C GLY A 231 1.66 -6.08 4.00
N GLN A 232 1.54 -6.26 5.31
CA GLN A 232 2.05 -5.31 6.29
C GLN A 232 3.45 -5.69 6.80
N ASN A 233 3.90 -6.93 6.51
CA ASN A 233 5.25 -7.45 6.66
C ASN A 233 5.38 -8.71 5.80
N VAL A 234 5.61 -8.56 4.50
CA VAL A 234 5.62 -9.68 3.54
C VAL A 234 6.67 -10.74 3.90
N ASN A 235 7.76 -10.36 4.57
CA ASN A 235 8.84 -11.28 4.95
C ASN A 235 8.41 -12.31 6.00
N SER A 236 7.26 -12.10 6.67
CA SER A 236 6.71 -13.06 7.63
C SER A 236 5.66 -14.00 7.00
N TYR A 237 5.41 -13.89 5.69
CA TYR A 237 4.48 -14.78 4.99
C TYR A 237 4.77 -16.26 5.28
N GLY A 238 3.71 -17.00 5.50
CA GLY A 238 3.76 -18.46 5.72
C GLY A 238 3.98 -18.90 7.16
N LYS A 239 4.44 -17.99 8.07
CA LYS A 239 4.70 -18.34 9.49
C LYS A 239 3.48 -18.83 10.26
N ASP A 240 2.27 -18.46 9.82
CA ASP A 240 0.98 -18.84 10.40
C ASP A 240 0.30 -19.98 9.63
N LEU A 241 0.93 -20.47 8.56
CA LEU A 241 0.47 -21.61 7.78
C LEU A 241 1.26 -22.87 8.20
N ASP A 242 0.57 -23.96 8.46
CA ASP A 242 1.19 -25.26 8.79
C ASP A 242 1.64 -26.01 7.51
N LEU A 243 2.28 -25.30 6.57
CA LEU A 243 2.67 -25.80 5.25
C LEU A 243 4.20 -25.84 5.04
N GLY A 244 4.99 -25.30 5.98
CA GLY A 244 6.43 -25.23 5.84
C GLY A 244 6.92 -24.30 4.71
N VAL A 245 6.10 -23.33 4.29
CA VAL A 245 6.41 -22.36 3.23
C VAL A 245 6.81 -21.02 3.84
N ASP A 246 7.64 -20.26 3.10
CA ASP A 246 8.04 -18.91 3.44
C ASP A 246 7.88 -17.95 2.26
N PHE A 247 8.19 -16.68 2.48
CA PHE A 247 8.07 -15.68 1.43
C PHE A 247 9.04 -15.91 0.26
N ALA A 248 10.24 -16.41 0.53
CA ALA A 248 11.22 -16.74 -0.50
C ALA A 248 10.70 -17.87 -1.40
N TRP A 249 10.13 -18.93 -0.81
CA TRP A 249 9.44 -19.99 -1.55
C TRP A 249 8.28 -19.42 -2.41
N LEU A 250 7.47 -18.52 -1.86
CA LEU A 250 6.38 -17.91 -2.63
C LEU A 250 6.91 -17.13 -3.84
N LEU A 251 8.02 -16.37 -3.69
CA LEU A 251 8.66 -15.68 -4.80
C LEU A 251 9.12 -16.65 -5.89
N GLU A 252 9.70 -17.79 -5.52
CA GLU A 252 10.12 -18.84 -6.45
C GLU A 252 8.92 -19.40 -7.23
N GLN A 253 7.78 -19.67 -6.54
CA GLN A 253 6.57 -20.17 -7.20
C GLN A 253 5.94 -19.13 -8.14
N VAL A 254 5.86 -17.87 -7.74
CA VAL A 254 5.36 -16.79 -8.60
C VAL A 254 6.28 -16.58 -9.81
N ASN A 255 7.61 -16.65 -9.60
CA ASN A 255 8.60 -16.55 -10.69
C ASN A 255 8.44 -17.68 -11.74
N ALA A 256 7.99 -18.86 -11.32
CA ALA A 256 7.77 -20.00 -12.22
C ALA A 256 6.52 -19.85 -13.11
N ILE A 257 5.62 -18.92 -12.84
CA ILE A 257 4.43 -18.68 -13.67
C ILE A 257 4.89 -18.17 -15.05
N PRO A 258 4.44 -18.79 -16.17
CA PRO A 258 4.77 -18.34 -17.52
C PRO A 258 4.32 -16.89 -17.78
N GLY A 259 5.03 -16.18 -18.66
CA GLY A 259 4.71 -14.81 -19.06
C GLY A 259 5.83 -13.83 -18.77
N GLU A 260 5.73 -12.65 -19.39
CA GLU A 260 6.69 -11.56 -19.26
C GLU A 260 6.16 -10.49 -18.31
N PHE A 261 6.53 -10.55 -17.05
CA PHE A 261 6.12 -9.61 -16.01
C PHE A 261 7.21 -9.46 -14.93
N LEU A 262 7.14 -8.36 -14.18
CA LEU A 262 7.97 -8.15 -12.98
C LEU A 262 7.20 -8.48 -11.71
N ILE A 263 7.91 -9.02 -10.75
CA ILE A 263 7.44 -9.27 -9.39
C ILE A 263 8.07 -8.21 -8.48
N ARG A 264 7.22 -7.42 -7.83
CA ARG A 264 7.63 -6.49 -6.77
C ARG A 264 6.99 -6.90 -5.46
N PHE A 265 7.52 -6.41 -4.38
CA PHE A 265 6.89 -6.51 -3.08
C PHE A 265 7.21 -5.29 -2.22
N MET A 266 6.33 -5.00 -1.29
CA MET A 266 6.45 -3.84 -0.40
C MET A 266 6.26 -4.26 1.05
N THR A 267 6.78 -3.42 1.96
CA THR A 267 6.55 -3.55 3.40
C THR A 267 7.33 -4.72 4.03
N SER A 268 8.64 -4.70 3.82
CA SER A 268 9.58 -5.60 4.49
C SER A 268 9.93 -5.11 5.90
N HIS A 269 10.37 -6.03 6.76
CA HIS A 269 10.89 -5.69 8.08
C HIS A 269 12.30 -6.29 8.25
N PRO A 270 13.32 -5.50 8.66
CA PRO A 270 14.70 -5.98 8.77
C PRO A 270 14.87 -7.24 9.64
N LYS A 271 14.09 -7.36 10.73
CA LYS A 271 14.09 -8.55 11.59
C LYS A 271 13.77 -9.86 10.85
N ASP A 272 12.95 -9.78 9.81
CA ASP A 272 12.46 -10.93 9.04
C ASP A 272 13.11 -11.03 7.65
N ALA A 273 14.02 -10.10 7.31
CA ALA A 273 14.83 -10.17 6.10
C ALA A 273 16.12 -10.98 6.37
N GLY A 274 16.63 -11.68 5.36
CA GLY A 274 17.84 -12.47 5.55
C GLY A 274 18.30 -13.20 4.28
N PRO A 275 19.37 -14.00 4.37
CA PRO A 275 20.02 -14.65 3.22
C PRO A 275 19.05 -15.43 2.32
N ARG A 276 18.12 -16.20 2.89
CA ARG A 276 17.15 -16.98 2.12
C ARG A 276 16.30 -16.13 1.17
N LEU A 277 15.83 -14.95 1.65
CA LEU A 277 15.12 -14.00 0.81
C LEU A 277 16.02 -13.41 -0.28
N PHE A 278 17.25 -13.03 0.10
CA PHE A 278 18.18 -12.40 -0.84
C PHE A 278 18.65 -13.38 -1.93
N ASP A 279 18.84 -14.65 -1.59
CA ASP A 279 19.16 -15.71 -2.54
C ASP A 279 18.00 -15.93 -3.53
N ALA A 280 16.76 -15.97 -3.04
CA ALA A 280 15.58 -16.07 -3.89
C ALA A 280 15.43 -14.84 -4.82
N MET A 281 15.64 -13.60 -4.30
CA MET A 281 15.62 -12.40 -5.12
C MET A 281 16.70 -12.41 -6.22
N ALA A 282 17.88 -12.95 -5.94
CA ALA A 282 18.96 -13.02 -6.90
C ALA A 282 18.75 -14.11 -7.97
N ALA A 283 18.09 -15.20 -7.60
CA ALA A 283 17.85 -16.35 -8.49
C ALA A 283 16.60 -16.19 -9.37
N CYS A 284 15.62 -15.41 -8.93
CA CYS A 284 14.34 -15.22 -9.62
C CYS A 284 14.43 -14.07 -10.62
N GLU A 285 14.53 -14.38 -11.92
CA GLU A 285 14.72 -13.38 -12.99
C GLU A 285 13.59 -12.36 -13.10
N LYS A 286 12.36 -12.72 -12.70
CA LYS A 286 11.20 -11.80 -12.72
C LYS A 286 11.12 -10.92 -11.49
N VAL A 287 11.88 -11.22 -10.43
CA VAL A 287 11.89 -10.37 -9.23
C VAL A 287 12.68 -9.10 -9.53
N ALA A 288 12.00 -7.97 -9.44
CA ALA A 288 12.60 -6.67 -9.67
C ALA A 288 13.77 -6.42 -8.70
N PRO A 289 14.92 -5.86 -9.18
CA PRO A 289 16.09 -5.61 -8.35
C PRO A 289 15.87 -4.37 -7.46
N VAL A 290 14.83 -4.40 -6.64
CA VAL A 290 14.46 -3.34 -5.70
C VAL A 290 14.03 -3.93 -4.36
N LEU A 291 14.53 -3.37 -3.27
CA LEU A 291 14.07 -3.73 -1.92
C LEU A 291 13.73 -2.47 -1.13
N HIS A 292 12.50 -2.42 -0.63
CA HIS A 292 12.08 -1.45 0.38
C HIS A 292 12.27 -2.07 1.77
N LEU A 293 13.28 -1.59 2.52
CA LEU A 293 13.65 -2.13 3.83
C LEU A 293 13.71 -1.02 4.88
N PRO A 294 12.58 -0.72 5.56
CA PRO A 294 12.47 0.37 6.52
C PRO A 294 13.40 0.25 7.72
N PHE A 295 14.43 1.11 7.84
CA PHE A 295 15.33 1.13 8.99
C PHE A 295 14.81 1.97 10.17
N GLN A 296 13.99 2.99 9.91
CA GLN A 296 13.29 3.88 10.83
C GLN A 296 14.21 4.82 11.65
N SER A 297 15.33 4.39 12.20
CA SER A 297 16.33 5.18 12.92
C SER A 297 17.71 4.54 12.81
N GLY A 298 18.76 5.35 12.79
CA GLY A 298 20.15 4.90 12.82
C GLY A 298 20.68 4.58 14.23
N SER A 299 19.91 4.88 15.28
CA SER A 299 20.31 4.60 16.66
C SER A 299 19.72 3.30 17.19
N SER A 300 20.58 2.37 17.64
CA SER A 300 20.17 1.09 18.23
C SER A 300 19.30 1.28 19.47
N ARG A 301 19.51 2.36 20.28
CA ARG A 301 18.65 2.70 21.42
C ARG A 301 17.24 3.11 20.97
N VAL A 302 17.15 3.97 19.96
CA VAL A 302 15.86 4.41 19.41
C VAL A 302 15.13 3.23 18.77
N LEU A 303 15.82 2.38 18.02
CA LEU A 303 15.25 1.14 17.45
C LEU A 303 14.68 0.22 18.53
N LYS A 304 15.37 0.08 19.66
CA LYS A 304 14.86 -0.67 20.83
C LYS A 304 13.60 -0.01 21.40
N ALA A 305 13.59 1.32 21.56
CA ALA A 305 12.41 2.07 22.03
C ALA A 305 11.23 1.98 21.06
N MET A 306 11.50 1.88 19.76
CA MET A 306 10.52 1.62 18.70
C MET A 306 10.03 0.16 18.66
N ASN A 307 10.60 -0.75 19.45
CA ASN A 307 10.34 -2.21 19.41
C ASN A 307 10.65 -2.84 18.05
N ARG A 308 11.80 -2.47 17.43
CA ARG A 308 12.13 -2.95 16.08
C ARG A 308 12.80 -4.34 16.08
N GLY A 309 13.40 -4.78 17.18
CA GLY A 309 13.97 -6.12 17.34
C GLY A 309 15.27 -6.38 16.54
N TYR A 310 15.96 -5.33 16.12
CA TYR A 310 17.29 -5.36 15.50
C TYR A 310 18.09 -4.11 15.89
N THR A 311 19.41 -4.13 15.67
CA THR A 311 20.33 -3.02 15.89
C THR A 311 20.78 -2.39 14.56
N ARG A 312 21.45 -1.24 14.64
CA ARG A 312 22.10 -0.58 13.50
C ARG A 312 23.08 -1.53 12.81
N GLU A 313 23.93 -2.21 13.58
CA GLU A 313 24.97 -3.10 13.07
C GLU A 313 24.36 -4.26 12.28
N HIS A 314 23.34 -4.89 12.84
CA HIS A 314 22.60 -5.96 12.16
C HIS A 314 21.98 -5.47 10.84
N TYR A 315 21.41 -4.24 10.82
CA TYR A 315 20.87 -3.66 9.61
C TYR A 315 21.94 -3.47 8.53
N LEU A 316 23.12 -2.95 8.90
CA LEU A 316 24.24 -2.76 7.97
C LEU A 316 24.77 -4.10 7.43
N GLU A 317 24.81 -5.15 8.28
CA GLU A 317 25.14 -6.51 7.84
C GLU A 317 24.15 -7.04 6.79
N LEU A 318 22.84 -6.83 6.99
CA LEU A 318 21.82 -7.20 6.00
C LEU A 318 22.03 -6.49 4.66
N ILE A 319 22.33 -5.18 4.69
CA ILE A 319 22.61 -4.41 3.48
C ILE A 319 23.88 -4.92 2.77
N ALA A 320 24.92 -5.23 3.50
CA ALA A 320 26.15 -5.78 2.92
C ALA A 320 25.91 -7.14 2.26
N GLN A 321 25.18 -8.04 2.92
CA GLN A 321 24.82 -9.36 2.39
C GLN A 321 23.93 -9.26 1.15
N LEU A 322 22.97 -8.31 1.13
CA LEU A 322 22.10 -8.06 -0.01
C LEU A 322 22.89 -7.56 -1.22
N ARG A 323 23.77 -6.56 -1.02
CA ARG A 323 24.62 -6.01 -2.11
C ARG A 323 25.63 -7.00 -2.66
N GLN A 324 26.12 -7.92 -1.83
CA GLN A 324 26.97 -9.01 -2.30
C GLN A 324 26.25 -9.92 -3.32
N ARG A 325 24.97 -10.17 -3.12
CA ARG A 325 24.13 -11.02 -4.00
C ARG A 325 23.57 -10.27 -5.20
N ILE A 326 23.17 -9.02 -4.97
CA ILE A 326 22.52 -8.16 -5.97
C ILE A 326 23.24 -6.80 -5.99
N PRO A 327 24.40 -6.68 -6.67
CA PRO A 327 25.24 -5.46 -6.60
C PRO A 327 24.55 -4.17 -7.00
N ASN A 328 23.60 -4.24 -7.95
CA ASN A 328 22.88 -3.07 -8.47
C ASN A 328 21.47 -2.92 -7.86
N ILE A 329 21.24 -3.47 -6.67
CA ILE A 329 19.95 -3.37 -5.99
C ILE A 329 19.56 -1.90 -5.75
N VAL A 330 18.34 -1.57 -6.09
CA VAL A 330 17.71 -0.29 -5.72
C VAL A 330 17.19 -0.41 -4.29
N LEU A 331 17.71 0.41 -3.39
CA LEU A 331 17.33 0.40 -1.98
C LEU A 331 16.48 1.61 -1.62
N THR A 332 15.32 1.35 -1.07
CA THR A 332 14.45 2.39 -0.49
C THR A 332 14.14 2.07 0.98
N SER A 333 13.81 3.07 1.76
CA SER A 333 13.54 2.88 3.17
C SER A 333 12.62 3.96 3.73
N ASP A 334 12.13 3.72 4.96
CA ASP A 334 11.43 4.72 5.78
C ASP A 334 12.32 5.17 6.92
N VAL A 335 12.20 6.44 7.30
CA VAL A 335 12.87 7.03 8.46
C VAL A 335 11.94 7.99 9.21
N ILE A 336 11.97 7.90 10.53
CA ILE A 336 11.20 8.76 11.44
C ILE A 336 12.18 9.63 12.22
N VAL A 337 12.07 10.95 12.06
CA VAL A 337 12.85 11.95 12.80
C VAL A 337 12.06 12.43 14.01
N GLY A 338 12.73 12.62 15.14
CA GLY A 338 12.14 13.16 16.35
C GLY A 338 11.21 12.17 17.05
N PHE A 339 11.56 10.87 17.04
CA PHE A 339 10.88 9.89 17.90
C PHE A 339 11.00 10.32 19.36
N PRO A 340 9.98 10.11 20.23
CA PRO A 340 10.03 10.54 21.63
C PRO A 340 11.30 10.09 22.36
N GLY A 341 12.05 11.06 22.89
CA GLY A 341 13.30 10.83 23.57
C GLY A 341 14.53 10.58 22.67
N GLU A 342 14.41 10.77 21.34
CA GLU A 342 15.58 10.83 20.45
C GLU A 342 16.46 12.03 20.79
N THR A 343 17.76 11.83 20.93
CA THR A 343 18.73 12.91 21.16
C THR A 343 19.31 13.43 19.85
N GLN A 344 20.07 14.55 19.91
CA GLN A 344 20.73 15.07 18.73
C GLN A 344 21.82 14.13 18.20
N GLU A 345 22.57 13.50 19.11
CA GLU A 345 23.61 12.51 18.77
C GLU A 345 23.02 11.30 18.05
N GLU A 346 21.84 10.84 18.47
CA GLU A 346 21.13 9.72 17.84
C GLU A 346 20.57 10.09 16.46
N PHE A 347 20.18 11.35 16.28
CA PHE A 347 19.86 11.85 14.96
C PHE A 347 21.10 11.88 14.05
N GLU A 348 22.29 12.24 14.56
CA GLU A 348 23.55 12.17 13.79
C GLU A 348 23.90 10.72 13.43
N GLU A 349 23.63 9.73 14.29
CA GLU A 349 23.74 8.31 13.95
C GLU A 349 22.81 7.95 12.77
N THR A 350 21.62 8.51 12.72
CA THR A 350 20.68 8.33 11.61
C THR A 350 21.23 8.92 10.29
N LEU A 351 21.78 10.13 10.33
CA LEU A 351 22.45 10.71 9.15
C LEU A 351 23.64 9.89 8.70
N SER A 352 24.48 9.44 9.64
CA SER A 352 25.66 8.64 9.32
C SER A 352 25.30 7.29 8.68
N LEU A 353 24.16 6.67 9.07
CA LEU A 353 23.66 5.47 8.42
C LEU A 353 23.23 5.73 6.99
N ILE A 354 22.57 6.88 6.72
CA ILE A 354 22.16 7.29 5.37
C ILE A 354 23.40 7.49 4.48
N GLU A 355 24.46 8.10 5.01
CA GLU A 355 25.75 8.27 4.29
C GLU A 355 26.39 6.93 3.93
N GLU A 356 26.39 5.99 4.86
CA GLU A 356 27.00 4.68 4.67
C GLU A 356 26.20 3.81 3.69
N VAL A 357 24.87 3.77 3.84
CA VAL A 357 24.01 2.93 3.00
C VAL A 357 23.76 3.58 1.63
N ARG A 358 23.65 4.91 1.55
CA ARG A 358 23.34 5.64 0.30
C ARG A 358 22.10 5.09 -0.40
N TYR A 359 20.95 5.38 0.20
CA TYR A 359 19.65 4.95 -0.34
C TYR A 359 19.33 5.62 -1.68
N ASP A 360 18.60 4.90 -2.49
CA ASP A 360 18.07 5.41 -3.75
C ASP A 360 16.91 6.40 -3.54
N ALA A 361 16.09 6.15 -2.53
CA ALA A 361 15.07 7.08 -2.05
C ALA A 361 14.72 6.76 -0.60
N LEU A 362 14.32 7.78 0.16
CA LEU A 362 13.77 7.65 1.50
C LEU A 362 12.36 8.25 1.58
N PHE A 363 11.47 7.55 2.25
CA PHE A 363 10.22 8.12 2.74
C PHE A 363 10.49 8.62 4.17
N THR A 364 10.42 9.93 4.33
CA THR A 364 10.86 10.61 5.53
C THR A 364 9.68 11.21 6.28
N PHE A 365 9.66 11.02 7.59
CA PHE A 365 8.55 11.47 8.44
C PHE A 365 9.09 12.14 9.70
N ILE A 366 8.42 13.21 10.13
CA ILE A 366 8.54 13.66 11.52
C ILE A 366 7.60 12.79 12.35
N PHE A 367 8.04 12.33 13.51
CA PHE A 367 7.18 11.55 14.40
C PHE A 367 5.86 12.28 14.68
N SER A 368 4.77 11.58 14.49
CA SER A 368 3.43 12.04 14.81
C SER A 368 2.71 10.99 15.67
N PRO A 369 2.28 11.34 16.90
CA PRO A 369 1.67 10.38 17.81
C PRO A 369 0.34 9.85 17.24
N ARG A 370 0.17 8.53 17.27
CA ARG A 370 -1.08 7.85 16.87
C ARG A 370 -1.85 7.43 18.09
N ARG A 371 -3.07 7.92 18.24
CA ARG A 371 -3.94 7.56 19.37
C ARG A 371 -4.07 6.04 19.47
N GLY A 372 -3.84 5.49 20.66
CA GLY A 372 -3.89 4.06 20.94
C GLY A 372 -2.54 3.33 20.81
N THR A 373 -1.48 3.98 20.29
CA THR A 373 -0.13 3.39 20.25
C THR A 373 0.67 3.67 21.53
N PRO A 374 1.61 2.79 21.90
CA PRO A 374 2.49 3.03 23.06
C PRO A 374 3.29 4.33 22.96
N ALA A 375 3.86 4.64 21.78
CA ALA A 375 4.70 5.82 21.60
C ALA A 375 3.93 7.14 21.77
N ALA A 376 2.60 7.15 21.57
CA ALA A 376 1.77 8.34 21.80
C ALA A 376 1.71 8.77 23.29
N LYS A 377 2.13 7.88 24.20
CA LYS A 377 2.15 8.14 25.65
C LYS A 377 3.53 8.49 26.18
N LEU A 378 4.56 8.42 25.33
CA LEU A 378 5.93 8.72 25.73
C LEU A 378 6.15 10.22 25.86
N PRO A 379 6.95 10.67 26.84
CA PRO A 379 7.40 12.06 26.90
C PRO A 379 8.17 12.44 25.64
N ASP A 380 7.86 13.59 25.08
CA ASP A 380 8.46 14.08 23.84
C ASP A 380 9.15 15.43 24.11
N PRO A 381 10.38 15.45 24.63
CA PRO A 381 11.06 16.66 25.06
C PRO A 381 11.64 17.47 23.90
N MET A 382 11.81 16.89 22.70
CA MET A 382 12.40 17.61 21.56
C MET A 382 11.45 18.66 21.02
N PRO A 383 11.85 19.94 20.95
CA PRO A 383 11.03 21.02 20.36
C PRO A 383 10.69 20.74 18.90
N LYS A 384 9.54 21.22 18.46
CA LYS A 384 9.08 21.06 17.06
C LYS A 384 10.06 21.70 16.06
N GLU A 385 10.62 22.82 16.41
CA GLU A 385 11.62 23.55 15.62
C GLU A 385 12.87 22.71 15.40
N GLN A 386 13.34 22.00 16.43
CA GLN A 386 14.48 21.09 16.34
C GLN A 386 14.17 19.89 15.45
N LYS A 387 12.99 19.27 15.60
CA LYS A 387 12.55 18.18 14.73
C LYS A 387 12.49 18.63 13.27
N SER A 388 11.96 19.83 13.02
CA SER A 388 11.88 20.41 11.68
C SER A 388 13.27 20.67 11.10
N ALA A 389 14.19 21.22 11.89
CA ALA A 389 15.56 21.48 11.47
C ALA A 389 16.30 20.17 11.11
N ASN A 390 16.20 19.14 11.95
CA ASN A 390 16.75 17.80 11.71
C ASN A 390 16.15 17.17 10.45
N PHE A 391 14.85 17.25 10.29
CA PHE A 391 14.14 16.75 9.12
C PHE A 391 14.63 17.42 7.82
N GLN A 392 14.79 18.74 7.81
CA GLN A 392 15.31 19.47 6.65
C GLN A 392 16.77 19.12 6.32
N ARG A 393 17.61 18.88 7.34
CA ARG A 393 18.99 18.38 7.14
C ARG A 393 18.99 17.02 6.47
N LEU A 394 18.16 16.10 6.95
CA LEU A 394 18.03 14.75 6.39
C LEU A 394 17.53 14.79 4.95
N LEU A 395 16.50 15.59 4.65
CA LEU A 395 15.96 15.75 3.31
C LEU A 395 17.01 16.26 2.32
N ARG A 396 17.76 17.31 2.69
CA ARG A 396 18.84 17.86 1.84
C ARG A 396 19.84 16.78 1.50
N ARG A 397 20.33 16.05 2.53
CA ARG A 397 21.36 15.04 2.31
C ARG A 397 20.89 13.88 1.45
N GLN A 398 19.67 13.38 1.71
CA GLN A 398 19.09 12.32 0.89
C GLN A 398 18.88 12.76 -0.56
N ASN A 399 18.45 14.00 -0.80
CA ASN A 399 18.25 14.55 -2.14
C ASN A 399 19.57 14.61 -2.93
N GLU A 400 20.67 15.01 -2.27
CA GLU A 400 22.02 14.98 -2.85
C GLU A 400 22.40 13.56 -3.26
N ILE A 401 22.25 12.58 -2.34
CA ILE A 401 22.55 11.16 -2.62
C ILE A 401 21.71 10.63 -3.78
N SER A 402 20.40 10.93 -3.79
CA SER A 402 19.50 10.50 -4.88
C SER A 402 19.93 11.10 -6.22
N GLY A 403 20.31 12.39 -6.24
CA GLY A 403 20.83 13.05 -7.43
C GLY A 403 22.13 12.43 -7.93
N GLU A 404 23.09 12.19 -7.04
CA GLU A 404 24.37 11.55 -7.38
C GLU A 404 24.14 10.15 -7.99
N LYS A 405 23.21 9.36 -7.41
CA LYS A 405 22.86 8.04 -7.93
C LYS A 405 22.19 8.13 -9.30
N HIS A 406 21.29 9.09 -9.53
CA HIS A 406 20.64 9.28 -10.82
C HIS A 406 21.64 9.73 -11.91
N GLN A 407 22.61 10.56 -11.58
CA GLN A 407 23.69 10.93 -12.53
C GLN A 407 24.45 9.70 -13.07
N ALA A 408 24.60 8.64 -12.26
CA ALA A 408 25.28 7.42 -12.67
C ALA A 408 24.51 6.59 -13.72
N TYR A 409 23.26 6.92 -14.00
CA TYR A 409 22.45 6.31 -15.07
C TYR A 409 22.72 6.92 -16.45
N ILE A 410 23.21 8.17 -16.53
CA ILE A 410 23.40 8.90 -17.79
C ILE A 410 24.37 8.14 -18.70
N GLY A 411 24.03 8.06 -19.99
CA GLY A 411 24.78 7.38 -21.02
C GLY A 411 24.58 5.86 -21.09
N LYS A 412 23.88 5.27 -20.14
CA LYS A 412 23.57 3.83 -20.08
C LYS A 412 22.18 3.54 -20.64
N THR A 413 21.98 2.30 -21.09
CA THR A 413 20.69 1.80 -21.58
C THR A 413 20.08 0.86 -20.56
N TYR A 414 18.77 1.02 -20.32
CA TYR A 414 18.01 0.21 -19.36
C TYR A 414 16.72 -0.30 -19.98
N ARG A 415 16.38 -1.54 -19.65
CA ARG A 415 15.06 -2.08 -19.94
C ARG A 415 14.04 -1.40 -19.05
N CYS A 416 12.93 -0.93 -19.64
CA CYS A 416 11.87 -0.23 -18.94
C CYS A 416 10.49 -0.62 -19.47
N LEU A 417 9.50 -0.58 -18.58
CA LEU A 417 8.08 -0.68 -18.95
C LEU A 417 7.55 0.72 -19.18
N VAL A 418 7.02 1.01 -20.36
CA VAL A 418 6.30 2.26 -20.64
C VAL A 418 4.90 2.15 -20.03
N ASP A 419 4.60 2.96 -19.01
CA ASP A 419 3.40 2.76 -18.18
C ASP A 419 2.33 3.85 -18.32
N GLY A 420 2.57 4.90 -19.13
CA GLY A 420 1.57 5.93 -19.37
C GLY A 420 2.07 7.16 -20.08
N GLU A 421 1.20 8.14 -20.19
CA GLU A 421 1.52 9.48 -20.65
C GLU A 421 2.06 10.31 -19.49
N GLY A 422 3.01 11.17 -19.76
CA GLY A 422 3.61 12.12 -18.84
C GLY A 422 3.31 13.56 -19.24
N GLU A 423 4.06 14.50 -18.68
CA GLU A 423 3.97 15.92 -19.00
C GLU A 423 4.73 16.23 -20.30
N ASP A 424 4.41 17.36 -20.94
CA ASP A 424 5.12 17.92 -22.11
C ASP A 424 5.24 16.94 -23.30
N GLY A 425 4.28 16.03 -23.48
CA GLY A 425 4.26 15.07 -24.60
C GLY A 425 5.29 13.94 -24.46
N LEU A 426 5.91 13.79 -23.29
CA LEU A 426 6.75 12.66 -22.96
C LEU A 426 5.88 11.51 -22.41
N LEU A 427 6.39 10.28 -22.53
CA LEU A 427 5.79 9.13 -21.88
C LEU A 427 6.45 8.91 -20.52
N THR A 428 5.72 8.27 -19.60
CA THR A 428 6.30 7.73 -18.37
C THR A 428 6.71 6.28 -18.61
N ALA A 429 7.91 5.95 -18.15
CA ALA A 429 8.41 4.58 -18.13
C ALA A 429 9.11 4.30 -16.79
N ARG A 430 9.25 3.02 -16.48
CA ARG A 430 9.96 2.61 -15.25
C ARG A 430 10.97 1.54 -15.57
N THR A 431 12.21 1.75 -15.08
CA THR A 431 13.21 0.68 -15.09
C THR A 431 12.74 -0.50 -14.26
N GLU A 432 13.36 -1.66 -14.42
CA GLU A 432 13.10 -2.84 -13.57
C GLU A 432 13.27 -2.51 -12.08
N GLY A 433 14.27 -1.68 -11.71
CA GLY A 433 14.44 -1.15 -10.36
C GLY A 433 13.45 -0.06 -9.94
N GLY A 434 12.44 0.26 -10.76
CA GLY A 434 11.35 1.19 -10.44
C GLY A 434 11.67 2.68 -10.63
N ARG A 435 12.81 3.05 -11.28
CA ARG A 435 13.14 4.44 -11.55
C ARG A 435 12.21 5.01 -12.62
N LEU A 436 11.64 6.19 -12.33
CA LEU A 436 10.86 6.94 -13.30
C LEU A 436 11.75 7.45 -14.42
N ILE A 437 11.35 7.24 -15.66
CA ILE A 437 11.95 7.81 -16.88
C ILE A 437 10.88 8.65 -17.58
N HIS A 438 11.18 9.90 -17.87
CA HIS A 438 10.47 10.69 -18.87
C HIS A 438 11.06 10.33 -20.24
N LEU A 439 10.28 9.59 -21.03
CA LEU A 439 10.76 8.95 -22.27
C LEU A 439 10.21 9.65 -23.49
N LYS A 440 11.11 10.05 -24.39
CA LYS A 440 10.72 10.52 -25.72
C LYS A 440 10.43 9.31 -26.61
N ALA A 441 9.16 9.00 -26.82
CA ALA A 441 8.71 7.85 -27.61
C ALA A 441 7.30 8.08 -28.16
N ASP A 442 6.90 7.26 -29.13
CA ASP A 442 5.54 7.25 -29.67
C ASP A 442 4.55 6.64 -28.66
N PRO A 443 3.33 7.17 -28.50
CA PRO A 443 2.30 6.63 -27.59
C PRO A 443 1.97 5.15 -27.77
N SER A 444 2.18 4.57 -28.95
CA SER A 444 2.02 3.14 -29.22
C SER A 444 2.94 2.25 -28.36
N CYS A 445 3.99 2.82 -27.77
CA CYS A 445 4.88 2.12 -26.85
C CYS A 445 4.26 1.87 -25.47
N ILE A 446 3.14 2.52 -25.12
CA ILE A 446 2.49 2.33 -23.81
C ILE A 446 2.05 0.87 -23.65
N GLY A 447 2.42 0.28 -22.52
CA GLY A 447 2.17 -1.13 -22.23
C GLY A 447 3.23 -2.09 -22.75
N THR A 448 4.32 -1.60 -23.34
CA THR A 448 5.39 -2.44 -23.87
C THR A 448 6.71 -2.28 -23.10
N TRP A 449 7.53 -3.32 -23.16
CA TRP A 449 8.92 -3.26 -22.71
C TRP A 449 9.79 -2.61 -23.79
N GLN A 450 10.59 -1.64 -23.38
CA GLN A 450 11.47 -0.90 -24.26
C GLN A 450 12.90 -0.83 -23.68
N GLN A 451 13.87 -0.55 -24.55
CA GLN A 451 15.22 -0.18 -24.13
C GLN A 451 15.34 1.35 -24.19
N ALA A 452 15.60 1.98 -23.06
CA ALA A 452 15.75 3.42 -22.96
C ALA A 452 17.21 3.80 -22.67
N LYS A 453 17.79 4.62 -23.54
CA LYS A 453 19.09 5.27 -23.32
C LYS A 453 18.85 6.53 -22.49
N ILE A 454 19.48 6.60 -21.33
CA ILE A 454 19.35 7.74 -20.43
C ILE A 454 20.23 8.89 -20.90
N THR A 455 19.61 10.03 -21.17
CA THR A 455 20.25 11.25 -21.68
C THR A 455 20.39 12.34 -20.62
N GLY A 456 19.62 12.25 -19.53
CA GLY A 456 19.67 13.23 -18.45
C GLY A 456 19.06 12.68 -17.16
N ALA A 457 19.28 13.40 -16.06
CA ALA A 457 18.78 13.02 -14.75
C ALA A 457 18.49 14.25 -13.88
N SER A 458 17.44 14.14 -13.06
CA SER A 458 17.15 15.02 -11.94
C SER A 458 17.22 14.23 -10.61
N THR A 459 17.00 14.89 -9.50
CA THR A 459 16.90 14.21 -8.20
C THR A 459 15.79 13.14 -8.18
N TRP A 460 14.70 13.33 -8.95
CA TRP A 460 13.50 12.52 -8.85
C TRP A 460 13.19 11.64 -10.05
N ALA A 461 13.79 11.94 -11.21
CA ALA A 461 13.51 11.25 -12.45
C ALA A 461 14.72 11.22 -13.38
N LEU A 462 14.69 10.28 -14.30
CA LEU A 462 15.60 10.15 -15.43
C LEU A 462 14.90 10.70 -16.68
N PHE A 463 15.70 11.10 -17.69
CA PHE A 463 15.22 11.48 -19.00
C PHE A 463 15.91 10.58 -20.02
N GLY A 464 15.16 10.13 -21.01
CA GLY A 464 15.69 9.20 -21.98
C GLY A 464 14.96 9.21 -23.32
N GLU A 465 15.55 8.49 -24.26
CA GLU A 465 15.00 8.21 -25.58
C GLU A 465 15.10 6.71 -25.86
N LEU A 466 14.32 6.22 -26.83
CA LEU A 466 14.43 4.81 -27.23
C LEU A 466 15.85 4.54 -27.72
N ALA A 467 16.43 3.45 -27.24
CA ALA A 467 17.68 2.96 -27.79
C ALA A 467 17.41 2.38 -29.19
N PRO A 468 18.36 2.55 -30.12
CA PRO A 468 18.23 2.03 -31.48
C PRO A 468 18.17 0.50 -31.52
#